data_e116ae85655b6230dffdf05de735afbd
#
_entry.id   e116ae85655b6230dffdf05de735afbd
#
_cell.length_a   1.000
_cell.length_b   1.000
_cell.length_c   1.000
_cell.angle_alpha   90.00
_cell.angle_beta   90.00
_cell.angle_gamma   90.00
#
_symmetry.space_group_name_H-M   'P 1'
#
loop_
_entity.id
_entity.type
_entity.pdbx_description
1 polymer ?
#
loop_
_entity_poly.entity_id
_entity_poly.type
_entity_poly.pdbx_seq_one_letter_code
_entity_poly.pdbx_strand_id
1 'polypeptide(L)'
;MKAVFGLNDVELVCQDGSPMGRKEFLCWNCPLLDPSIKESRRVSPISETSRLLVFLIKRKVRTICFCKVRKSCDLLLREVRAELRQQQIEELSEKIMSYRGGYTAQDRRKIEQAMFNGDLLGIIATNALELGVDIGSLGSSPRVE
;
A
#
# COMPACT_ATOMS: atom_id res chain seq x y z
N MET A 1 -21.26 18.28 -2.17
CA MET A 1 -20.73 19.42 -2.96
C MET A 1 -21.54 20.69 -2.74
N LYS A 2 -22.87 20.72 -2.94
CA LYS A 2 -23.67 21.95 -2.73
C LYS A 2 -23.41 22.62 -1.38
N ALA A 3 -23.41 21.84 -0.28
CA ALA A 3 -23.17 22.35 1.07
C ALA A 3 -21.73 22.82 1.34
N VAL A 4 -20.75 22.25 0.65
CA VAL A 4 -19.31 22.56 0.87
C VAL A 4 -18.89 23.81 0.10
N PHE A 5 -19.41 23.98 -1.11
CA PHE A 5 -19.01 25.07 -2.01
C PHE A 5 -20.07 26.19 -2.13
N GLY A 6 -21.20 26.08 -1.42
CA GLY A 6 -22.28 27.06 -1.50
C GLY A 6 -22.96 27.17 -2.88
N LEU A 7 -22.78 26.15 -3.73
CA LEU A 7 -23.32 26.16 -5.09
C LEU A 7 -24.81 25.76 -5.07
N ASN A 8 -25.65 26.53 -5.72
CA ASN A 8 -27.09 26.24 -5.84
C ASN A 8 -27.37 25.26 -6.97
N ASP A 9 -26.57 25.28 -8.04
CA ASP A 9 -26.72 24.41 -9.19
C ASP A 9 -25.45 23.58 -9.41
N VAL A 10 -25.61 22.26 -9.44
CA VAL A 10 -24.51 21.30 -9.59
C VAL A 10 -24.99 20.15 -10.45
N GLU A 11 -24.41 20.00 -11.60
CA GLU A 11 -24.61 18.84 -12.47
C GLU A 11 -23.68 17.69 -12.03
N LEU A 12 -24.24 16.48 -11.89
CA LEU A 12 -23.50 15.28 -11.56
C LEU A 12 -23.26 14.45 -12.81
N VAL A 13 -22.02 14.44 -13.29
CA VAL A 13 -21.60 13.57 -14.40
C VAL A 13 -21.05 12.27 -13.81
N CYS A 14 -21.80 11.18 -13.95
CA CYS A 14 -21.42 9.85 -13.42
C CYS A 14 -20.80 8.94 -14.52
N GLN A 15 -21.05 9.24 -15.78
CA GLN A 15 -20.56 8.49 -16.92
C GLN A 15 -19.41 9.26 -17.57
N ASP A 16 -18.21 9.04 -17.06
CA ASP A 16 -17.02 9.76 -17.54
C ASP A 16 -16.37 9.12 -18.78
N GLY A 17 -16.83 7.92 -19.21
CA GLY A 17 -16.30 7.20 -20.36
C GLY A 17 -14.89 6.64 -20.17
N SER A 18 -14.29 6.79 -19.00
CA SER A 18 -12.93 6.28 -18.74
C SER A 18 -12.90 4.75 -18.76
N PRO A 19 -11.92 4.13 -19.42
CA PRO A 19 -11.74 2.70 -19.35
C PRO A 19 -11.38 2.29 -17.91
N MET A 20 -12.22 1.45 -17.30
CA MET A 20 -11.99 0.94 -15.95
C MET A 20 -11.70 -0.55 -15.99
N GLY A 21 -10.58 -0.96 -15.37
CA GLY A 21 -10.33 -2.36 -15.06
C GLY A 21 -11.25 -2.88 -13.94
N ARG A 22 -11.41 -4.20 -13.86
CA ARG A 22 -12.11 -4.84 -12.74
C ARG A 22 -11.39 -4.49 -11.44
N LYS A 23 -12.14 -3.97 -10.47
CA LYS A 23 -11.65 -3.70 -9.11
C LYS A 23 -12.34 -4.64 -8.14
N GLU A 24 -11.56 -5.28 -7.29
CA GLU A 24 -12.05 -6.12 -6.20
C GLU A 24 -11.70 -5.46 -4.87
N PHE A 25 -12.68 -5.37 -3.99
CA PHE A 25 -12.51 -4.84 -2.64
C PHE A 25 -12.60 -6.00 -1.64
N LEU A 26 -11.52 -6.25 -0.91
CA LEU A 26 -11.40 -7.34 0.05
C LEU A 26 -11.25 -6.80 1.47
N CYS A 27 -12.18 -7.17 2.36
CA CYS A 27 -12.02 -6.95 3.78
C CYS A 27 -11.25 -8.14 4.39
N TRP A 28 -10.00 -7.92 4.77
CA TRP A 28 -9.14 -8.95 5.33
C TRP A 28 -9.13 -8.90 6.85
N ASN A 29 -9.56 -9.99 7.49
CA ASN A 29 -9.50 -10.13 8.94
C ASN A 29 -8.30 -11.00 9.33
N CYS A 30 -7.41 -10.47 10.16
CA CYS A 30 -6.23 -11.22 10.59
C CYS A 30 -6.63 -12.56 11.22
N PRO A 31 -5.94 -13.67 10.88
CA PRO A 31 -6.26 -14.98 11.41
C PRO A 31 -6.02 -15.06 12.92
N LEU A 32 -6.66 -16.02 13.57
CA LEU A 32 -6.41 -16.35 14.96
C LEU A 32 -5.03 -17.00 15.11
N LEU A 33 -4.31 -16.72 16.19
CA LEU A 33 -3.05 -17.39 16.51
C LEU A 33 -3.25 -18.89 16.74
N ASP A 34 -4.35 -19.24 17.41
CA ASP A 34 -4.78 -20.62 17.57
C ASP A 34 -6.26 -20.75 17.18
N PRO A 35 -6.55 -21.37 16.03
CA PRO A 35 -7.93 -21.54 15.55
C PRO A 35 -8.79 -22.46 16.44
N SER A 36 -8.18 -23.30 17.27
CA SER A 36 -8.90 -24.22 18.16
C SER A 36 -9.49 -23.49 19.38
N ILE A 37 -8.99 -22.31 19.71
CA ILE A 37 -9.41 -21.51 20.86
C ILE A 37 -10.25 -20.32 20.37
N LYS A 38 -11.55 -20.30 20.71
CA LYS A 38 -12.48 -19.23 20.29
C LYS A 38 -12.05 -17.81 20.70
N GLU A 39 -11.33 -17.66 21.81
CA GLU A 39 -10.86 -16.39 22.35
C GLU A 39 -9.36 -16.16 22.06
N SER A 40 -8.79 -16.91 21.12
CA SER A 40 -7.39 -16.72 20.72
C SER A 40 -7.17 -15.31 20.19
N ARG A 41 -5.99 -14.76 20.51
CA ARG A 41 -5.56 -13.49 19.92
C ARG A 41 -5.37 -13.66 18.41
N ARG A 42 -5.50 -12.55 17.68
CA ARG A 42 -5.21 -12.53 16.25
C ARG A 42 -3.75 -12.25 15.97
N VAL A 43 -3.27 -12.70 14.85
CA VAL A 43 -1.97 -12.29 14.30
C VAL A 43 -1.93 -10.78 14.19
N SER A 44 -0.76 -10.18 14.42
CA SER A 44 -0.56 -8.75 14.29
C SER A 44 -0.93 -8.29 12.86
N PRO A 45 -1.70 -7.20 12.70
CA PRO A 45 -2.00 -6.63 11.38
C PRO A 45 -0.73 -6.32 10.58
N ILE A 46 0.34 -5.87 11.24
CA ILE A 46 1.63 -5.59 10.58
C ILE A 46 2.24 -6.88 10.03
N SER A 47 2.31 -7.94 10.83
CA SER A 47 2.89 -9.22 10.39
C SER A 47 2.06 -9.87 9.29
N GLU A 48 0.73 -9.80 9.38
CA GLU A 48 -0.13 -10.34 8.33
C GLU A 48 -0.01 -9.54 7.03
N THR A 49 0.08 -8.21 7.12
CA THR A 49 0.32 -7.36 5.96
C THR A 49 1.71 -7.59 5.38
N SER A 50 2.74 -7.85 6.20
CA SER A 50 4.07 -8.22 5.73
C SER A 50 4.00 -9.47 4.84
N ARG A 51 3.34 -10.53 5.30
CA ARG A 51 3.14 -11.76 4.53
C ARG A 51 2.42 -11.52 3.21
N LEU A 52 1.37 -10.70 3.23
CA LEU A 52 0.63 -10.32 2.02
C LEU A 52 1.52 -9.55 1.05
N LEU A 53 2.31 -8.58 1.52
CA LEU A 53 3.24 -7.81 0.68
C LEU A 53 4.31 -8.71 0.07
N VAL A 54 4.93 -9.59 0.85
CA VAL A 54 5.89 -10.58 0.34
C VAL A 54 5.26 -11.44 -0.74
N PHE A 55 4.04 -11.93 -0.52
CA PHE A 55 3.29 -12.71 -1.51
C PHE A 55 3.06 -11.95 -2.82
N LEU A 56 2.68 -10.67 -2.75
CA LEU A 56 2.44 -9.82 -3.93
C LEU A 56 3.75 -9.49 -4.67
N ILE A 57 4.79 -9.12 -3.94
CA ILE A 57 6.09 -8.76 -4.48
C ILE A 57 6.73 -9.94 -5.20
N LYS A 58 6.65 -11.15 -4.64
CA LYS A 58 7.14 -12.40 -5.29
C LYS A 58 6.44 -12.67 -6.62
N ARG A 59 5.19 -12.20 -6.77
CA ARG A 59 4.42 -12.29 -8.02
C ARG A 59 4.59 -11.09 -8.92
N LYS A 60 5.50 -10.18 -8.57
CA LYS A 60 5.77 -8.93 -9.30
C LYS A 60 4.53 -8.04 -9.44
N VAL A 61 3.58 -8.15 -8.50
CA VAL A 61 2.41 -7.28 -8.43
C VAL A 61 2.83 -5.94 -7.83
N ARG A 62 2.71 -4.88 -8.60
CA ARG A 62 3.01 -3.52 -8.13
C ARG A 62 1.99 -3.09 -7.09
N THR A 63 2.48 -2.75 -5.91
CA THR A 63 1.64 -2.59 -4.72
C THR A 63 1.99 -1.32 -3.96
N ILE A 64 0.96 -0.57 -3.53
CA ILE A 64 1.11 0.48 -2.52
C ILE A 64 0.38 0.05 -1.27
N CYS A 65 1.08 0.03 -0.15
CA CYS A 65 0.48 -0.24 1.16
C CYS A 65 0.36 1.04 1.96
N PHE A 66 -0.85 1.37 2.38
CA PHE A 66 -1.11 2.54 3.23
C PHE A 66 -1.12 2.16 4.70
N CYS A 67 -0.35 2.90 5.51
CA CYS A 67 -0.32 2.80 6.96
C CYS A 67 -0.80 4.10 7.59
N LYS A 68 -1.54 4.01 8.68
CA LYS A 68 -2.07 5.17 9.41
C LYS A 68 -0.97 6.03 10.02
N VAL A 69 0.09 5.43 10.54
CA VAL A 69 1.18 6.12 11.25
C VAL A 69 2.56 5.80 10.68
N ARG A 70 3.48 6.77 10.75
CA ARG A 70 4.85 6.63 10.23
C ARG A 70 5.62 5.44 10.83
N LYS A 71 5.47 5.21 12.15
CA LYS A 71 6.10 4.06 12.82
C LYS A 71 5.71 2.73 12.20
N SER A 72 4.44 2.57 11.82
CA SER A 72 3.95 1.35 11.18
C SER A 72 4.58 1.15 9.79
N CYS A 73 4.83 2.22 9.03
CA CYS A 73 5.54 2.12 7.75
C CYS A 73 6.96 1.56 7.92
N ASP A 74 7.71 2.09 8.90
CA ASP A 74 9.09 1.66 9.14
C ASP A 74 9.14 0.22 9.70
N LEU A 75 8.21 -0.12 10.57
CA LEU A 75 8.11 -1.48 11.11
C LEU A 75 7.77 -2.49 10.02
N LEU A 76 6.73 -2.19 9.23
CA LEU A 76 6.30 -3.05 8.12
C LEU A 76 7.41 -3.24 7.08
N LEU A 77 8.13 -2.17 6.71
CA LEU A 77 9.26 -2.27 5.78
C LEU A 77 10.35 -3.20 6.32
N ARG A 78 10.67 -3.10 7.62
CA ARG A 78 11.65 -3.98 8.25
C ARG A 78 11.20 -5.44 8.25
N GLU A 79 9.94 -5.71 8.60
CA GLU A 79 9.40 -7.07 8.60
C GLU A 79 9.40 -7.68 7.20
N VAL A 80 8.92 -6.94 6.19
CA VAL A 80 8.93 -7.41 4.80
C VAL A 80 10.36 -7.74 4.32
N ARG A 81 11.31 -6.84 4.58
CA ARG A 81 12.72 -7.05 4.20
C ARG A 81 13.34 -8.23 4.95
N ALA A 82 13.03 -8.40 6.24
CA ALA A 82 13.51 -9.53 7.03
C ALA A 82 12.96 -10.86 6.49
N GLU A 83 11.68 -10.90 6.15
CA GLU A 83 11.05 -12.10 5.58
C GLU A 83 11.60 -12.44 4.20
N LEU A 84 11.83 -11.46 3.33
CA LEU A 84 12.45 -11.67 2.02
C LEU A 84 13.89 -12.21 2.14
N ARG A 85 14.67 -11.71 3.10
CA ARG A 85 16.02 -12.21 3.39
C ARG A 85 16.00 -13.64 3.93
N GLN A 86 15.08 -13.93 4.86
CA GLN A 86 14.90 -15.28 5.39
C GLN A 86 14.54 -16.30 4.30
N GLN A 87 13.82 -15.86 3.29
CA GLN A 87 13.47 -16.66 2.11
C GLN A 87 14.58 -16.67 1.04
N GLN A 88 15.76 -16.08 1.31
CA GLN A 88 16.90 -15.96 0.39
C GLN A 88 16.56 -15.24 -0.94
N ILE A 89 15.68 -14.23 -0.88
CA ILE A 89 15.26 -13.43 -2.03
C ILE A 89 15.62 -11.95 -1.78
N GLU A 90 16.90 -11.71 -1.49
CA GLU A 90 17.38 -10.35 -1.13
C GLU A 90 17.18 -9.33 -2.25
N GLU A 91 17.25 -9.74 -3.51
CA GLU A 91 17.02 -8.85 -4.66
C GLU A 91 15.67 -8.14 -4.60
N LEU A 92 14.64 -8.80 -4.06
CA LEU A 92 13.33 -8.21 -3.91
C LEU A 92 13.23 -7.23 -2.73
N SER A 93 14.15 -7.31 -1.77
CA SER A 93 14.17 -6.38 -0.63
C SER A 93 14.52 -4.95 -1.06
N GLU A 94 15.28 -4.80 -2.14
CA GLU A 94 15.59 -3.50 -2.75
C GLU A 94 14.45 -2.94 -3.61
N LYS A 95 13.49 -3.80 -3.98
CA LYS A 95 12.31 -3.42 -4.78
C LYS A 95 11.16 -2.86 -3.95
N ILE A 96 11.36 -2.66 -2.63
CA ILE A 96 10.36 -2.07 -1.74
C ILE A 96 10.94 -0.94 -0.91
N MET A 97 10.22 0.17 -0.85
CA MET A 97 10.63 1.37 -0.11
C MET A 97 9.48 1.95 0.71
N SER A 98 9.82 2.70 1.76
CA SER A 98 8.85 3.55 2.44
C SER A 98 8.73 4.91 1.74
N TYR A 99 7.54 5.53 1.84
CA TYR A 99 7.29 6.88 1.36
C TYR A 99 6.57 7.68 2.45
N ARG A 100 7.17 8.77 2.89
CA ARG A 100 6.64 9.57 4.00
C ARG A 100 6.97 11.05 3.87
N GLY A 101 6.18 11.90 4.52
CA GLY A 101 6.33 13.36 4.47
C GLY A 101 7.64 13.91 5.06
N GLY A 102 8.44 13.09 5.77
CA GLY A 102 9.76 13.48 6.30
C GLY A 102 10.91 13.40 5.28
N TYR A 103 10.67 12.86 4.09
CA TYR A 103 11.67 12.85 3.03
C TYR A 103 11.77 14.22 2.33
N THR A 104 12.95 14.52 1.80
CA THR A 104 13.13 15.73 0.95
C THR A 104 12.25 15.59 -0.31
N ALA A 105 11.92 16.71 -0.93
CA ALA A 105 11.18 16.70 -2.20
C ALA A 105 11.93 15.93 -3.29
N GLN A 106 13.27 15.98 -3.26
CA GLN A 106 14.11 15.28 -4.22
C GLN A 106 14.07 13.76 -4.00
N ASP A 107 14.12 13.27 -2.76
CA ASP A 107 14.04 11.84 -2.46
C ASP A 107 12.65 11.28 -2.80
N ARG A 108 11.60 12.04 -2.51
CA ARG A 108 10.24 11.65 -2.90
C ARG A 108 10.11 11.46 -4.40
N ARG A 109 10.58 12.41 -5.21
CA ARG A 109 10.56 12.31 -6.68
C ARG A 109 11.33 11.10 -7.19
N LYS A 110 12.48 10.75 -6.57
CA LYS A 110 13.22 9.54 -6.95
C LYS A 110 12.40 8.26 -6.72
N ILE A 111 11.71 8.17 -5.58
CA ILE A 111 10.86 7.01 -5.26
C ILE A 111 9.66 6.93 -6.23
N GLU A 112 9.02 8.07 -6.49
CA GLU A 112 7.90 8.19 -7.43
C GLU A 112 8.34 7.74 -8.83
N GLN A 113 9.47 8.24 -9.32
CA GLN A 113 10.03 7.87 -10.60
C GLN A 113 10.38 6.38 -10.68
N ALA A 114 11.03 5.84 -9.64
CA ALA A 114 11.36 4.42 -9.59
C ALA A 114 10.11 3.52 -9.59
N MET A 115 9.03 3.97 -8.92
CA MET A 115 7.76 3.26 -8.98
C MET A 115 7.11 3.39 -10.36
N PHE A 116 7.12 4.57 -10.97
CA PHE A 116 6.57 4.80 -12.31
C PHE A 116 7.29 3.93 -13.35
N ASN A 117 8.61 3.90 -13.33
CA ASN A 117 9.44 3.10 -14.24
C ASN A 117 9.33 1.58 -14.03
N GLY A 118 8.78 1.13 -12.88
CA GLY A 118 8.72 -0.29 -12.53
C GLY A 118 9.98 -0.83 -11.85
N ASP A 119 10.90 0.04 -11.46
CA ASP A 119 12.11 -0.33 -10.70
C ASP A 119 11.75 -0.79 -9.28
N LEU A 120 10.67 -0.22 -8.70
CA LEU A 120 10.07 -0.65 -7.45
C LEU A 120 8.82 -1.50 -7.70
N LEU A 121 8.62 -2.49 -6.84
CA LEU A 121 7.43 -3.34 -6.80
C LEU A 121 6.51 -2.96 -5.64
N GLY A 122 7.05 -2.33 -4.59
CA GLY A 122 6.27 -1.97 -3.42
C GLY A 122 6.63 -0.61 -2.83
N ILE A 123 5.59 0.15 -2.44
CA ILE A 123 5.74 1.34 -1.62
C ILE A 123 4.88 1.18 -0.37
N ILE A 124 5.47 1.44 0.80
CA ILE A 124 4.75 1.54 2.07
C ILE A 124 4.64 3.02 2.42
N ALA A 125 3.45 3.57 2.41
CA ALA A 125 3.21 5.00 2.54
C ALA A 125 2.23 5.34 3.67
N THR A 126 2.32 6.58 4.14
CA THR A 126 1.20 7.23 4.84
C THR A 126 0.32 7.96 3.83
N ASN A 127 -0.70 8.68 4.30
CA ASN A 127 -1.59 9.53 3.49
C ASN A 127 -0.85 10.52 2.56
N ALA A 128 0.45 10.72 2.76
CA ALA A 128 1.26 11.61 1.92
C ALA A 128 1.28 11.22 0.43
N LEU A 129 0.88 9.99 0.11
CA LEU A 129 0.81 9.48 -1.28
C LEU A 129 -0.64 9.39 -1.81
N GLU A 130 -1.64 9.79 -1.04
CA GLU A 130 -3.05 9.65 -1.45
C GLU A 130 -3.47 10.63 -2.55
N LEU A 131 -2.82 11.78 -2.67
CA LEU A 131 -3.22 12.85 -3.56
C LEU A 131 -2.06 13.40 -4.41
N GLY A 132 -2.32 13.57 -5.70
CA GLY A 132 -1.48 14.36 -6.59
C GLY A 132 -0.16 13.73 -7.05
N VAL A 133 -0.02 12.41 -6.93
CA VAL A 133 1.20 11.70 -7.37
C VAL A 133 0.85 10.69 -8.46
N ASP A 134 1.50 10.78 -9.61
CA ASP A 134 1.43 9.77 -10.65
C ASP A 134 2.53 8.72 -10.41
N ILE A 135 2.10 7.51 -10.16
CA ILE A 135 2.97 6.36 -9.85
C ILE A 135 2.77 5.21 -10.86
N GLY A 136 2.05 5.50 -11.94
CA GLY A 136 1.76 4.53 -12.99
C GLY A 136 0.73 3.47 -12.55
N SER A 137 0.72 2.33 -13.25
CA SER A 137 -0.26 1.27 -13.00
C SER A 137 0.02 0.51 -11.71
N LEU A 138 -1.03 0.24 -10.94
CA LEU A 138 -0.99 -0.54 -9.70
C LEU A 138 -1.82 -1.82 -9.84
N GLY A 139 -1.32 -2.91 -9.28
CA GLY A 139 -2.04 -4.17 -9.19
C GLY A 139 -2.78 -4.36 -7.85
N SER A 140 -2.30 -3.73 -6.78
CA SER A 140 -2.89 -3.88 -5.45
C SER A 140 -2.62 -2.67 -4.55
N SER A 141 -3.54 -2.40 -3.62
CA SER A 141 -3.41 -1.31 -2.66
C SER A 141 -3.98 -1.73 -1.29
N PRO A 142 -3.26 -2.51 -0.48
CA PRO A 142 -3.66 -2.82 0.88
C PRO A 142 -3.59 -1.59 1.79
N ARG A 143 -4.48 -1.54 2.79
CA ARG A 143 -4.49 -0.53 3.85
C ARG A 143 -4.44 -1.22 5.21
N VAL A 144 -3.58 -0.72 6.11
CA VAL A 144 -3.43 -1.18 7.50
C VAL A 144 -3.95 -0.09 8.43
N GLU A 145 -4.97 -0.41 9.22
CA GLU A 145 -5.55 0.47 10.24
C GLU A 145 -5.12 0.08 11.65
#